data_df43a5f9f4ea1991ed80139ff435c638
#
_entry.id   df43a5f9f4ea1991ed80139ff435c638
#
_cell.length_a   1.000
_cell.length_b   1.000
_cell.length_c   1.000
_cell.angle_alpha   90.00
_cell.angle_beta   90.00
_cell.angle_gamma   90.00
#
_symmetry.space_group_name_H-M   'P 1'
#
loop_
_entity.id
_entity.type
_entity.pdbx_description
1 polymer ?
#
loop_
_entity_poly.entity_id
_entity_poly.type
_entity_poly.pdbx_seq_one_letter_code
_entity_poly.pdbx_strand_id
1 'polypeptide(L)'
;MKDYDGLEENGIIEKWFSKESLEKGIIKMEDLISKLNPDNLYRKTFKKDLQDKINMSKDLIKNFDFEIIKKMTIMNSHGDYSVQQLIYKDNGETTVIDFETAKKLPIIWEVMRSYSYIDEKAKNGELHIDTLEEYVKKFENYVPLNEYDLKYAAQLYLIQIVSSTFGYKQYNDNYAKTELLEFALFRTNLCRYLYNNSVSYT
;
A
#
# COMPACT_ATOMS: atom_id res chain seq x y z
N MET A 1 -15.25 -13.33 -7.48
CA MET A 1 -13.81 -13.70 -7.35
C MET A 1 -13.53 -14.69 -6.22
N LYS A 2 -14.29 -14.63 -5.11
CA LYS A 2 -14.07 -15.50 -3.94
C LYS A 2 -13.97 -16.99 -4.31
N ASP A 3 -14.84 -17.46 -5.17
CA ASP A 3 -14.96 -18.88 -5.54
C ASP A 3 -14.20 -19.24 -6.84
N TYR A 4 -13.33 -18.36 -7.35
CA TYR A 4 -12.53 -18.62 -8.53
C TYR A 4 -11.19 -19.26 -8.16
N ASP A 5 -10.95 -20.48 -8.59
CA ASP A 5 -9.77 -21.28 -8.23
C ASP A 5 -8.55 -21.04 -9.15
N GLY A 6 -8.72 -20.26 -10.22
CA GLY A 6 -7.70 -20.10 -11.27
C GLY A 6 -6.57 -19.10 -10.97
N LEU A 7 -6.57 -18.41 -9.82
CA LEU A 7 -5.46 -17.54 -9.44
C LEU A 7 -4.40 -18.30 -8.67
N GLU A 8 -3.15 -18.14 -9.08
CA GLU A 8 -1.99 -18.74 -8.43
C GLU A 8 -1.32 -17.77 -7.44
N GLU A 9 -0.61 -18.29 -6.47
CA GLU A 9 0.16 -17.47 -5.52
C GLU A 9 1.48 -16.95 -6.09
N ASN A 10 1.96 -17.37 -7.21
CA ASN A 10 3.09 -16.91 -8.05
C ASN A 10 4.23 -16.14 -7.33
N GLY A 11 4.53 -16.46 -6.06
CA GLY A 11 5.56 -15.78 -5.28
C GLY A 11 5.31 -14.28 -5.05
N ILE A 12 4.07 -13.82 -5.19
CA ILE A 12 3.74 -12.39 -5.05
C ILE A 12 3.80 -11.94 -3.60
N ILE A 13 3.50 -12.83 -2.64
CA ILE A 13 3.59 -12.54 -1.21
C ILE A 13 5.04 -12.24 -0.86
N GLU A 14 5.98 -13.09 -1.27
CA GLU A 14 7.42 -12.90 -1.09
C GLU A 14 7.92 -11.64 -1.80
N LYS A 15 7.39 -11.36 -2.97
CA LYS A 15 7.77 -10.18 -3.76
C LYS A 15 7.33 -8.86 -3.10
N TRP A 16 6.21 -8.84 -2.38
CA TRP A 16 5.63 -7.60 -1.85
C TRP A 16 5.78 -7.45 -0.35
N PHE A 17 5.77 -8.55 0.40
CA PHE A 17 5.65 -8.56 1.85
C PHE A 17 6.78 -9.32 2.53
N SER A 18 7.98 -9.28 1.98
CA SER A 18 9.15 -9.93 2.55
C SER A 18 10.21 -8.93 2.97
N LYS A 19 11.15 -9.42 3.78
CA LYS A 19 12.36 -8.69 4.15
C LYS A 19 13.17 -8.29 2.91
N GLU A 20 13.33 -9.21 1.96
CA GLU A 20 14.03 -8.96 0.69
C GLU A 20 13.34 -7.87 -0.15
N SER A 21 12.02 -7.76 -0.10
CA SER A 21 11.30 -6.71 -0.81
C SER A 21 11.63 -5.33 -0.25
N LEU A 22 11.75 -5.22 1.07
CA LEU A 22 12.16 -3.97 1.74
C LEU A 22 13.62 -3.64 1.46
N GLU A 23 14.53 -4.63 1.50
CA GLU A 23 15.96 -4.45 1.17
C GLU A 23 16.14 -3.94 -0.27
N LYS A 24 15.43 -4.55 -1.24
CA LYS A 24 15.40 -4.08 -2.63
C LYS A 24 14.81 -2.66 -2.76
N GLY A 25 13.79 -2.35 -1.95
CA GLY A 25 13.21 -1.02 -1.86
C GLY A 25 14.21 0.02 -1.39
N ILE A 26 14.98 -0.28 -0.34
CA ILE A 26 16.05 0.59 0.19
C ILE A 26 17.06 0.91 -0.91
N ILE A 27 17.58 -0.12 -1.61
CA ILE A 27 18.54 0.07 -2.69
C ILE A 27 17.99 1.00 -3.78
N LYS A 28 16.71 0.81 -4.19
CA LYS A 28 16.06 1.67 -5.19
C LYS A 28 15.91 3.12 -4.71
N MET A 29 15.62 3.33 -3.43
CA MET A 29 15.49 4.67 -2.86
C MET A 29 16.85 5.37 -2.74
N GLU A 30 17.90 4.67 -2.32
CA GLU A 30 19.28 5.18 -2.28
C GLU A 30 19.80 5.54 -3.67
N ASP A 31 19.54 4.69 -4.67
CA ASP A 31 19.87 4.96 -6.09
C ASP A 31 19.12 6.21 -6.60
N LEU A 32 17.82 6.33 -6.32
CA LEU A 32 17.04 7.50 -6.71
C LEU A 32 17.55 8.78 -6.03
N ILE A 33 17.88 8.74 -4.74
CA ILE A 33 18.48 9.88 -4.03
C ILE A 33 19.75 10.36 -4.71
N SER A 34 20.61 9.42 -5.17
CA SER A 34 21.86 9.76 -5.85
C SER A 34 21.64 10.39 -7.23
N LYS A 35 20.52 10.09 -7.88
CA LYS A 35 20.13 10.53 -9.23
C LYS A 35 19.14 11.70 -9.23
N LEU A 36 18.81 12.26 -8.08
CA LEU A 36 17.91 13.41 -8.04
C LEU A 36 18.49 14.60 -8.79
N ASN A 37 17.73 15.07 -9.78
CA ASN A 37 18.14 16.19 -10.62
C ASN A 37 18.40 17.43 -9.72
N PRO A 38 19.56 18.10 -9.86
CA PRO A 38 19.89 19.32 -9.12
C PRO A 38 18.85 20.43 -9.28
N ASP A 39 18.21 20.53 -10.46
CA ASP A 39 17.23 21.54 -10.79
C ASP A 39 15.81 21.23 -10.32
N ASN A 40 15.60 20.05 -9.69
CA ASN A 40 14.30 19.67 -9.15
C ASN A 40 13.96 20.55 -7.93
N LEU A 41 12.91 21.36 -8.04
CA LEU A 41 12.43 22.24 -6.98
C LEU A 41 12.10 21.49 -5.68
N TYR A 42 11.69 20.26 -5.76
CA TYR A 42 11.34 19.37 -4.64
C TYR A 42 12.50 18.47 -4.18
N ARG A 43 13.71 18.68 -4.69
CA ARG A 43 14.88 17.82 -4.40
C ARG A 43 15.10 17.58 -2.91
N LYS A 44 15.00 18.64 -2.09
CA LYS A 44 15.17 18.54 -0.63
C LYS A 44 14.05 17.70 0.00
N THR A 45 12.82 17.92 -0.41
CA THR A 45 11.64 17.17 0.05
C THR A 45 11.78 15.69 -0.33
N PHE A 46 12.12 15.39 -1.59
CA PHE A 46 12.34 14.02 -2.06
C PHE A 46 13.41 13.29 -1.27
N LYS A 47 14.56 13.96 -1.05
CA LYS A 47 15.66 13.38 -0.27
C LYS A 47 15.21 13.04 1.15
N LYS A 48 14.48 13.96 1.81
CA LYS A 48 13.94 13.73 3.15
C LYS A 48 12.94 12.57 3.15
N ASP A 49 11.97 12.60 2.25
CA ASP A 49 10.91 11.61 2.17
C ASP A 49 11.44 10.20 1.91
N LEU A 50 12.36 10.08 0.95
CA LEU A 50 13.00 8.79 0.64
C LEU A 50 13.87 8.31 1.82
N GLN A 51 14.55 9.23 2.52
CA GLN A 51 15.32 8.87 3.71
C GLN A 51 14.42 8.40 4.86
N ASP A 52 13.27 9.05 5.09
CA ASP A 52 12.29 8.61 6.08
C ASP A 52 11.78 7.20 5.74
N LYS A 53 11.46 6.93 4.48
CA LYS A 53 11.03 5.60 4.00
C LYS A 53 12.13 4.55 4.17
N ILE A 54 13.38 4.88 3.91
CA ILE A 54 14.53 4.00 4.17
C ILE A 54 14.62 3.65 5.66
N ASN A 55 14.49 4.65 6.54
CA ASN A 55 14.56 4.44 7.98
C ASN A 55 13.41 3.55 8.48
N MET A 56 12.17 3.81 8.04
CA MET A 56 11.01 2.95 8.34
C MET A 56 11.22 1.53 7.82
N SER A 57 11.74 1.35 6.60
CA SER A 57 12.04 0.02 6.04
C SER A 57 13.08 -0.73 6.86
N LYS A 58 14.15 -0.07 7.30
CA LYS A 58 15.20 -0.67 8.16
C LYS A 58 14.63 -1.10 9.51
N ASP A 59 13.74 -0.30 10.08
CA ASP A 59 13.09 -0.65 11.35
C ASP A 59 12.14 -1.84 11.19
N LEU A 60 11.32 -1.88 10.14
CA LEU A 60 10.46 -3.01 9.84
C LEU A 60 11.26 -4.30 9.62
N ILE A 61 12.38 -4.24 8.89
CA ILE A 61 13.30 -5.38 8.69
C ILE A 61 13.80 -5.95 10.01
N LYS A 62 14.05 -5.08 10.98
CA LYS A 62 14.60 -5.47 12.28
C LYS A 62 13.53 -6.00 13.24
N ASN A 63 12.33 -5.39 13.24
CA ASN A 63 11.38 -5.52 14.34
C ASN A 63 10.08 -6.25 13.94
N PHE A 64 9.75 -6.37 12.64
CA PHE A 64 8.54 -7.07 12.21
C PHE A 64 8.81 -8.56 11.97
N ASP A 65 7.96 -9.42 12.54
CA ASP A 65 7.98 -10.86 12.28
C ASP A 65 7.22 -11.19 10.99
N PHE A 66 7.95 -11.42 9.90
CA PHE A 66 7.37 -11.72 8.58
C PHE A 66 6.63 -13.06 8.52
N GLU A 67 6.84 -13.99 9.48
CA GLU A 67 6.09 -15.24 9.55
C GLU A 67 4.60 -15.01 9.88
N ILE A 68 4.26 -13.85 10.44
CA ILE A 68 2.87 -13.45 10.70
C ILE A 68 2.06 -13.41 9.40
N ILE A 69 2.66 -13.03 8.29
CA ILE A 69 1.97 -12.92 6.99
C ILE A 69 1.41 -14.26 6.54
N LYS A 70 2.09 -15.38 6.85
CA LYS A 70 1.61 -16.73 6.56
C LYS A 70 0.38 -17.15 7.38
N LYS A 71 0.08 -16.41 8.45
CA LYS A 71 -1.08 -16.65 9.32
C LYS A 71 -2.30 -15.83 8.92
N MET A 72 -2.13 -14.89 7.99
CA MET A 72 -3.21 -14.04 7.48
C MET A 72 -4.11 -14.78 6.52
N THR A 73 -5.31 -14.26 6.30
CA THR A 73 -6.29 -14.79 5.35
C THR A 73 -5.85 -14.48 3.91
N ILE A 74 -5.34 -15.50 3.20
CA ILE A 74 -4.93 -15.40 1.80
C ILE A 74 -6.13 -15.72 0.91
N MET A 75 -6.54 -14.78 0.06
CA MET A 75 -7.67 -14.95 -0.85
C MET A 75 -7.44 -14.29 -2.20
N ASN A 76 -8.32 -14.61 -3.15
CA ASN A 76 -8.37 -13.92 -4.43
C ASN A 76 -8.65 -12.43 -4.20
N SER A 77 -7.73 -11.61 -4.64
CA SER A 77 -7.76 -10.18 -4.55
C SER A 77 -7.76 -9.58 -5.95
N HIS A 78 -8.42 -8.45 -6.14
CA HIS A 78 -8.39 -7.69 -7.39
C HIS A 78 -6.97 -7.18 -7.68
N GLY A 79 -6.23 -6.84 -6.62
CA GLY A 79 -4.85 -6.35 -6.69
C GLY A 79 -4.72 -4.87 -7.01
N ASP A 80 -5.79 -4.24 -7.51
CA ASP A 80 -5.86 -2.78 -7.80
C ASP A 80 -7.26 -2.18 -7.57
N TYR A 81 -8.06 -2.77 -6.67
CA TYR A 81 -9.43 -2.34 -6.43
C TYR A 81 -9.50 -0.88 -5.93
N SER A 82 -10.24 -0.06 -6.67
CA SER A 82 -10.58 1.32 -6.34
C SER A 82 -11.86 1.73 -7.07
N VAL A 83 -12.37 2.93 -6.80
CA VAL A 83 -13.55 3.47 -7.49
C VAL A 83 -13.35 3.60 -9.01
N GLN A 84 -12.11 3.70 -9.47
CA GLN A 84 -11.78 3.80 -10.91
C GLN A 84 -12.00 2.48 -11.65
N GLN A 85 -12.03 1.35 -10.95
CA GLN A 85 -12.34 0.03 -11.51
C GLN A 85 -13.83 -0.32 -11.43
N LEU A 86 -14.69 0.66 -11.16
CA LEU A 86 -16.14 0.47 -11.07
C LEU A 86 -16.86 1.19 -12.20
N ILE A 87 -17.69 0.45 -12.94
CA ILE A 87 -18.61 1.00 -13.91
C ILE A 87 -20.02 0.95 -13.33
N TYR A 88 -20.60 2.12 -13.11
CA TYR A 88 -21.98 2.26 -12.67
C TYR A 88 -22.90 2.33 -13.90
N LYS A 89 -23.92 1.49 -13.93
CA LYS A 89 -24.93 1.45 -15.00
C LYS A 89 -26.18 2.22 -14.57
N ASP A 90 -26.94 2.73 -15.55
CA ASP A 90 -28.19 3.48 -15.32
C ASP A 90 -29.25 2.65 -14.58
N ASN A 91 -29.21 1.31 -14.67
CA ASN A 91 -30.11 0.40 -13.96
C ASN A 91 -29.71 0.14 -12.50
N GLY A 92 -28.67 0.83 -11.98
CA GLY A 92 -28.17 0.70 -10.63
C GLY A 92 -27.17 -0.45 -10.42
N GLU A 93 -26.86 -1.25 -11.45
CA GLU A 93 -25.83 -2.29 -11.38
C GLU A 93 -24.43 -1.68 -11.39
N THR A 94 -23.51 -2.31 -10.66
CA THR A 94 -22.10 -1.98 -10.68
C THR A 94 -21.31 -3.15 -11.26
N THR A 95 -20.44 -2.86 -12.22
CA THR A 95 -19.51 -3.85 -12.80
C THR A 95 -18.08 -3.51 -12.38
N VAL A 96 -17.36 -4.49 -11.84
CA VAL A 96 -15.93 -4.39 -11.56
C VAL A 96 -15.16 -4.76 -12.81
N ILE A 97 -14.15 -4.00 -13.18
CA ILE A 97 -13.29 -4.18 -14.35
C ILE A 97 -11.81 -4.21 -13.96
N ASP A 98 -10.93 -4.48 -14.92
CA ASP A 98 -9.48 -4.38 -14.79
C ASP A 98 -8.85 -5.40 -13.81
N PHE A 99 -9.13 -6.67 -14.07
CA PHE A 99 -8.59 -7.80 -13.28
C PHE A 99 -7.17 -8.24 -13.66
N GLU A 100 -6.43 -7.47 -14.46
CA GLU A 100 -5.09 -7.85 -14.93
C GLU A 100 -4.08 -8.03 -13.78
N THR A 101 -4.31 -7.37 -12.65
CA THR A 101 -3.49 -7.47 -11.44
C THR A 101 -4.03 -8.46 -10.42
N ALA A 102 -5.13 -9.16 -10.74
CA ALA A 102 -5.77 -10.09 -9.81
C ALA A 102 -4.83 -11.24 -9.43
N LYS A 103 -4.76 -11.55 -8.14
CA LYS A 103 -3.88 -12.57 -7.56
C LYS A 103 -4.33 -12.96 -6.16
N LYS A 104 -3.73 -14.01 -5.59
CA LYS A 104 -3.90 -14.36 -4.18
C LYS A 104 -3.00 -13.51 -3.30
N LEU A 105 -3.60 -12.77 -2.37
CA LEU A 105 -2.91 -11.88 -1.43
C LEU A 105 -3.54 -12.00 -0.03
N PRO A 106 -2.84 -11.54 1.03
CA PRO A 106 -3.49 -11.23 2.30
C PRO A 106 -4.60 -10.22 2.04
N ILE A 107 -5.87 -10.66 2.19
CA ILE A 107 -7.01 -9.87 1.73
C ILE A 107 -7.16 -8.55 2.45
N ILE A 108 -6.72 -8.46 3.69
CA ILE A 108 -6.73 -7.22 4.47
C ILE A 108 -5.88 -6.12 3.83
N TRP A 109 -4.84 -6.48 3.07
CA TRP A 109 -4.07 -5.50 2.30
C TRP A 109 -4.94 -4.76 1.28
N GLU A 110 -5.83 -5.47 0.57
CA GLU A 110 -6.72 -4.83 -0.41
C GLU A 110 -7.77 -3.95 0.28
N VAL A 111 -8.26 -4.37 1.45
CA VAL A 111 -9.17 -3.56 2.28
C VAL A 111 -8.49 -2.24 2.67
N MET A 112 -7.28 -2.31 3.22
CA MET A 112 -6.51 -1.12 3.61
C MET A 112 -6.21 -0.21 2.41
N ARG A 113 -5.79 -0.82 1.30
CA ARG A 113 -5.49 -0.09 0.08
C ARG A 113 -6.73 0.61 -0.48
N SER A 114 -7.82 -0.10 -0.70
CA SER A 114 -9.05 0.48 -1.26
C SER A 114 -9.60 1.59 -0.38
N TYR A 115 -9.60 1.39 0.95
CA TYR A 115 -10.02 2.41 1.90
C TYR A 115 -9.14 3.68 1.81
N SER A 116 -7.82 3.54 1.74
CA SER A 116 -6.90 4.68 1.66
C SER A 116 -7.08 5.55 0.40
N TYR A 117 -7.71 5.03 -0.64
CA TYR A 117 -8.01 5.81 -1.86
C TYR A 117 -9.35 6.53 -1.82
N ILE A 118 -10.27 6.13 -0.94
CA ILE A 118 -11.57 6.78 -0.76
C ILE A 118 -11.63 7.71 0.45
N ASP A 119 -10.75 7.51 1.44
CA ASP A 119 -10.67 8.34 2.63
C ASP A 119 -10.06 9.71 2.32
N GLU A 120 -10.80 10.79 2.55
CA GLU A 120 -10.33 12.15 2.29
C GLU A 120 -9.13 12.55 3.17
N LYS A 121 -9.05 12.06 4.41
CA LYS A 121 -7.88 12.30 5.26
C LYS A 121 -6.61 11.65 4.73
N ALA A 122 -6.75 10.54 4.01
CA ALA A 122 -5.60 9.84 3.45
C ALA A 122 -4.81 10.74 2.50
N LYS A 123 -5.44 11.66 1.78
CA LYS A 123 -4.76 12.66 0.93
C LYS A 123 -3.78 13.53 1.73
N ASN A 124 -4.05 13.73 3.03
CA ASN A 124 -3.18 14.46 3.96
C ASN A 124 -2.24 13.52 4.74
N GLY A 125 -2.30 12.22 4.49
CA GLY A 125 -1.46 11.21 5.14
C GLY A 125 -2.01 10.72 6.48
N GLU A 126 -3.31 10.81 6.71
CA GLU A 126 -4.00 10.30 7.90
C GLU A 126 -5.13 9.36 7.48
N LEU A 127 -5.71 8.63 8.42
CA LEU A 127 -6.90 7.79 8.18
C LEU A 127 -8.00 8.13 9.19
N HIS A 128 -9.27 8.07 8.75
CA HIS A 128 -10.42 8.10 9.64
C HIS A 128 -10.63 6.70 10.24
N ILE A 129 -10.14 6.48 11.44
CA ILE A 129 -10.16 5.14 12.06
C ILE A 129 -11.59 4.62 12.25
N ASP A 130 -12.52 5.44 12.73
CA ASP A 130 -13.90 5.01 12.96
C ASP A 130 -14.57 4.50 11.68
N THR A 131 -14.41 5.23 10.57
CA THR A 131 -14.97 4.82 9.27
C THR A 131 -14.18 3.68 8.64
N LEU A 132 -12.88 3.53 8.92
CA LEU A 132 -12.11 2.34 8.55
C LEU A 132 -12.64 1.10 9.27
N GLU A 133 -12.91 1.18 10.57
CA GLU A 133 -13.51 0.07 11.32
C GLU A 133 -14.87 -0.33 10.77
N GLU A 134 -15.73 0.64 10.42
CA GLU A 134 -17.00 0.35 9.76
C GLU A 134 -16.81 -0.30 8.39
N TYR A 135 -15.82 0.15 7.62
CA TYR A 135 -15.50 -0.41 6.31
C TYR A 135 -15.04 -1.86 6.44
N VAL A 136 -14.15 -2.14 7.39
CA VAL A 136 -13.70 -3.51 7.71
C VAL A 136 -14.87 -4.38 8.15
N LYS A 137 -15.72 -3.93 9.09
CA LYS A 137 -16.90 -4.68 9.54
C LYS A 137 -17.87 -5.01 8.39
N LYS A 138 -18.08 -4.09 7.45
CA LYS A 138 -18.90 -4.37 6.25
C LYS A 138 -18.25 -5.42 5.35
N PHE A 139 -16.93 -5.39 5.21
CA PHE A 139 -16.19 -6.38 4.43
C PHE A 139 -16.27 -7.77 5.07
N GLU A 140 -16.21 -7.87 6.40
CA GLU A 140 -16.32 -9.14 7.14
C GLU A 140 -17.64 -9.87 6.92
N ASN A 141 -18.71 -9.20 6.50
CA ASN A 141 -19.97 -9.86 6.11
C ASN A 141 -19.81 -10.77 4.88
N TYR A 142 -18.75 -10.57 4.09
CA TYR A 142 -18.49 -11.33 2.86
C TYR A 142 -17.26 -12.22 2.96
N VAL A 143 -16.27 -11.81 3.74
CA VAL A 143 -14.99 -12.50 3.89
C VAL A 143 -14.59 -12.46 5.37
N PRO A 144 -14.59 -13.62 6.06
CA PRO A 144 -14.15 -13.65 7.45
C PRO A 144 -12.66 -13.30 7.54
N LEU A 145 -12.35 -12.34 8.40
CA LEU A 145 -10.98 -11.96 8.76
C LEU A 145 -10.58 -12.65 10.07
N ASN A 146 -9.32 -13.00 10.20
CA ASN A 146 -8.80 -13.56 11.44
C ASN A 146 -8.09 -12.49 12.30
N GLU A 147 -7.67 -12.85 13.51
CA GLU A 147 -7.01 -11.92 14.43
C GLU A 147 -5.72 -11.31 13.89
N TYR A 148 -4.97 -12.04 13.06
CA TYR A 148 -3.74 -11.55 12.44
C TYR A 148 -4.03 -10.50 11.37
N ASP A 149 -5.11 -10.69 10.59
CA ASP A 149 -5.54 -9.70 9.60
C ASP A 149 -5.82 -8.36 10.27
N LEU A 150 -6.62 -8.36 11.33
CA LEU A 150 -7.04 -7.14 12.03
C LEU A 150 -5.87 -6.49 12.77
N LYS A 151 -5.09 -7.28 13.49
CA LYS A 151 -3.98 -6.77 14.30
C LYS A 151 -2.85 -6.16 13.47
N TYR A 152 -2.54 -6.72 12.30
CA TYR A 152 -1.37 -6.34 11.51
C TYR A 152 -1.72 -5.67 10.17
N ALA A 153 -2.97 -5.23 9.98
CA ALA A 153 -3.44 -4.57 8.76
C ALA A 153 -2.57 -3.36 8.36
N ALA A 154 -2.28 -2.49 9.32
CA ALA A 154 -1.49 -1.28 9.11
C ALA A 154 -0.03 -1.59 8.73
N GLN A 155 0.61 -2.53 9.45
CA GLN A 155 1.99 -2.95 9.17
C GLN A 155 2.09 -3.62 7.80
N LEU A 156 1.15 -4.50 7.47
CA LEU A 156 1.14 -5.17 6.16
C LEU A 156 1.05 -4.16 5.02
N TYR A 157 0.11 -3.21 5.13
CA TYR A 157 -0.04 -2.17 4.11
C TYR A 157 1.19 -1.27 4.03
N LEU A 158 1.75 -0.88 5.18
CA LEU A 158 2.99 -0.11 5.25
C LEU A 158 4.16 -0.82 4.55
N ILE A 159 4.37 -2.12 4.80
CA ILE A 159 5.44 -2.92 4.18
C ILE A 159 5.39 -2.78 2.64
N GLN A 160 4.20 -2.85 2.05
CA GLN A 160 4.04 -2.76 0.61
C GLN A 160 4.29 -1.34 0.06
N ILE A 161 3.80 -0.29 0.75
CA ILE A 161 3.88 1.06 0.21
C ILE A 161 5.20 1.77 0.52
N VAL A 162 5.90 1.39 1.62
CA VAL A 162 7.12 2.05 2.05
C VAL A 162 8.29 1.83 1.08
N SER A 163 8.35 0.67 0.42
CA SER A 163 9.41 0.32 -0.53
C SER A 163 9.25 0.97 -1.92
N SER A 164 8.10 1.60 -2.19
CA SER A 164 7.79 2.16 -3.51
C SER A 164 8.47 3.50 -3.76
N THR A 165 9.11 3.65 -4.92
CA THR A 165 9.65 4.93 -5.44
C THR A 165 8.72 5.56 -6.48
N PHE A 166 7.56 4.94 -6.73
CA PHE A 166 6.59 5.42 -7.73
C PHE A 166 6.13 6.85 -7.41
N GLY A 167 6.00 7.65 -8.43
CA GLY A 167 5.71 9.08 -8.36
C GLY A 167 6.98 9.92 -8.24
N TYR A 168 7.86 9.64 -7.28
CA TYR A 168 9.14 10.36 -7.16
C TYR A 168 10.03 10.21 -8.40
N LYS A 169 10.21 8.96 -8.86
CA LYS A 169 11.02 8.68 -10.03
C LYS A 169 10.45 9.33 -11.27
N GLN A 170 9.16 9.14 -11.52
CA GLN A 170 8.51 9.66 -12.71
C GLN A 170 8.49 11.20 -12.77
N TYR A 171 8.29 11.87 -11.63
CA TYR A 171 8.36 13.32 -11.57
C TYR A 171 9.79 13.82 -11.72
N ASN A 172 10.77 13.16 -11.13
CA ASN A 172 12.19 13.52 -11.29
C ASN A 172 12.66 13.39 -12.76
N ASP A 173 12.08 12.45 -13.50
CA ASP A 173 12.36 12.24 -14.93
C ASP A 173 11.57 13.22 -15.83
N ASN A 174 10.39 13.69 -15.37
CA ASN A 174 9.53 14.63 -16.11
C ASN A 174 8.65 15.47 -15.16
N TYR A 175 8.96 16.74 -15.02
CA TYR A 175 8.29 17.68 -14.11
C TYR A 175 6.85 18.05 -14.51
N ALA A 176 6.39 17.72 -15.71
CA ALA A 176 5.00 17.86 -16.08
C ALA A 176 4.06 16.87 -15.38
N LYS A 177 4.61 15.80 -14.77
CA LYS A 177 3.85 14.77 -14.07
C LYS A 177 3.53 15.16 -12.62
N THR A 178 2.85 16.29 -12.43
CA THR A 178 2.53 16.83 -11.09
C THR A 178 1.60 15.94 -10.30
N GLU A 179 0.66 15.24 -10.95
CA GLU A 179 -0.24 14.27 -10.31
C GLU A 179 0.54 13.12 -9.64
N LEU A 180 1.63 12.69 -10.26
CA LEU A 180 2.49 11.64 -9.70
C LEU A 180 3.34 12.15 -8.53
N LEU A 181 3.67 13.45 -8.52
CA LEU A 181 4.26 14.11 -7.36
C LEU A 181 3.28 14.10 -6.18
N GLU A 182 2.05 14.57 -6.39
CA GLU A 182 1.01 14.59 -5.35
C GLU A 182 0.77 13.20 -4.78
N PHE A 183 0.70 12.19 -5.65
CA PHE A 183 0.58 10.80 -5.26
C PHE A 183 1.77 10.32 -4.40
N ALA A 184 3.01 10.67 -4.77
CA ALA A 184 4.20 10.29 -4.00
C ALA A 184 4.21 10.92 -2.61
N LEU A 185 3.83 12.20 -2.50
CA LEU A 185 3.74 12.93 -1.23
C LEU A 185 2.63 12.34 -0.34
N PHE A 186 1.45 12.11 -0.90
CA PHE A 186 0.35 11.42 -0.23
C PHE A 186 0.80 10.08 0.37
N ARG A 187 1.36 9.21 -0.47
CA ARG A 187 1.80 7.87 -0.04
C ARG A 187 2.87 7.92 1.05
N THR A 188 3.77 8.89 1.01
CA THR A 188 4.82 9.01 2.02
C THR A 188 4.28 9.53 3.35
N ASN A 189 3.35 10.47 3.31
CA ASN A 189 2.67 10.92 4.52
C ASN A 189 1.87 9.78 5.16
N LEU A 190 1.17 8.98 4.35
CA LEU A 190 0.48 7.79 4.82
C LEU A 190 1.45 6.75 5.42
N CYS A 191 2.64 6.56 4.84
CA CYS A 191 3.67 5.71 5.45
C CYS A 191 4.03 6.20 6.87
N ARG A 192 4.25 7.51 7.05
CA ARG A 192 4.56 8.08 8.36
C ARG A 192 3.44 7.87 9.37
N TYR A 193 2.19 8.08 8.94
CA TYR A 193 1.02 7.86 9.77
C TYR A 193 0.89 6.41 10.22
N LEU A 194 0.93 5.47 9.28
CA LEU A 194 0.84 4.05 9.56
C LEU A 194 1.99 3.57 10.47
N TYR A 195 3.20 4.03 10.22
CA TYR A 195 4.36 3.69 11.05
C TYR A 195 4.19 4.17 12.49
N ASN A 196 3.85 5.43 12.68
CA ASN A 196 3.71 6.02 14.01
C ASN A 196 2.55 5.42 14.82
N ASN A 197 1.48 4.98 14.16
CA ASN A 197 0.30 4.42 14.82
C ASN A 197 0.36 2.89 14.96
N SER A 198 1.16 2.18 14.15
CA SER A 198 1.28 0.72 14.25
C SER A 198 2.26 0.25 15.33
N VAL A 199 3.24 1.08 15.69
CA VAL A 199 4.21 0.76 16.76
C VAL A 199 3.59 0.89 18.17
N SER A 200 2.45 1.57 18.29
CA SER A 200 1.78 1.82 19.57
C SER A 200 0.93 0.64 20.10
N TYR A 201 0.81 -0.46 19.36
CA TYR A 201 -0.02 -1.62 19.72
C TYR A 201 0.80 -2.88 20.04
N THR A 202 2.10 -2.75 20.26
CA THR A 202 2.98 -3.79 20.82
C THR A 202 3.27 -3.50 22.29
#